data_6ab59f7ff824da39ae2b6c024dd9727c
#
_entry.id   6ab59f7ff824da39ae2b6c024dd9727c
#
_cell.length_a   1.000
_cell.length_b   1.000
_cell.length_c   1.000
_cell.angle_alpha   90.00
_cell.angle_beta   90.00
_cell.angle_gamma   90.00
#
_symmetry.space_group_name_H-M   'P 1'
#
loop_
_entity.id
_entity.type
_entity.pdbx_description
1 polymer ?
#
loop_
_entity_poly.entity_id
_entity_poly.type
_entity_poly.pdbx_seq_one_letter_code
_entity_poly.pdbx_strand_id
1 'polypeptide(L)'
;MQVANNEIPTGFTHYVKITAAQAVAKTAGGQFTIGSIPPGGIVNRCAVFENVNATGTSNDVTLDVGITGADPDDFIDALDIDGLTKAAFNTGDVLVNTAAGYYINNTASAVPVLAEFNGTLTAAGLATGEWVIAWNQMSPSQLA
;
A
#
# COMPACT_ATOMS: atom_id res chain seq x y z
N MET A 1 -11.03 -9.95 -2.04
CA MET A 1 -12.03 -9.08 -1.43
C MET A 1 -12.46 -8.01 -2.42
N GLN A 2 -13.70 -7.68 -2.46
CA GLN A 2 -14.22 -6.68 -3.37
C GLN A 2 -14.60 -5.43 -2.58
N VAL A 3 -14.03 -4.30 -2.94
CA VAL A 3 -14.39 -2.99 -2.41
C VAL A 3 -15.49 -2.42 -3.28
N ALA A 4 -16.48 -1.74 -2.68
CA ALA A 4 -17.52 -1.08 -3.45
C ALA A 4 -16.91 -0.04 -4.41
N ASN A 5 -17.51 0.13 -5.58
CA ASN A 5 -16.96 1.00 -6.62
C ASN A 5 -16.72 2.44 -6.16
N ASN A 6 -17.51 2.92 -5.21
CA ASN A 6 -17.36 4.26 -4.66
C ASN A 6 -16.22 4.38 -3.62
N GLU A 7 -15.58 3.27 -3.26
CA GLU A 7 -14.43 3.25 -2.35
C GLU A 7 -13.10 3.31 -3.10
N ILE A 8 -13.12 3.09 -4.42
CA ILE A 8 -11.91 3.11 -5.25
C ILE A 8 -11.80 4.49 -5.89
N PRO A 9 -10.74 5.24 -5.60
CA PRO A 9 -10.53 6.53 -6.23
C PRO A 9 -10.33 6.39 -7.73
N THR A 10 -10.78 7.39 -8.48
CA THR A 10 -10.54 7.46 -9.92
C THR A 10 -9.05 7.48 -10.23
N GLY A 11 -8.61 6.67 -11.20
CA GLY A 11 -7.22 6.62 -11.65
C GLY A 11 -6.40 5.50 -11.04
N PHE A 12 -7.04 4.58 -10.31
CA PHE A 12 -6.41 3.38 -9.79
C PHE A 12 -7.04 2.15 -10.43
N THR A 13 -6.22 1.15 -10.73
CA THR A 13 -6.65 -0.09 -11.37
C THR A 13 -6.66 -1.27 -10.40
N HIS A 14 -5.86 -1.19 -9.35
CA HIS A 14 -5.67 -2.26 -8.37
C HIS A 14 -5.82 -1.71 -6.97
N TYR A 15 -6.33 -2.53 -6.07
CA TYR A 15 -6.45 -2.17 -4.66
C TYR A 15 -6.49 -3.40 -3.78
N VAL A 16 -6.17 -3.20 -2.51
CA VAL A 16 -6.35 -4.18 -1.45
C VAL A 16 -6.81 -3.45 -0.19
N LYS A 17 -7.57 -4.12 0.64
CA LYS A 17 -8.02 -3.61 1.92
C LYS A 17 -7.36 -4.43 3.03
N ILE A 18 -6.70 -3.76 3.96
CA ILE A 18 -6.06 -4.38 5.12
C ILE A 18 -6.62 -3.74 6.39
N THR A 19 -7.06 -4.59 7.31
CA THR A 19 -7.59 -4.15 8.61
C THR A 19 -6.50 -4.11 9.67
N ALA A 20 -6.77 -3.36 10.75
CA ALA A 20 -5.89 -3.34 11.93
C ALA A 20 -5.65 -4.74 12.48
N ALA A 21 -6.69 -5.57 12.55
CA ALA A 21 -6.55 -6.95 13.04
C ALA A 21 -5.60 -7.78 12.16
N GLN A 22 -5.65 -7.61 10.84
CA GLN A 22 -4.73 -8.28 9.93
C GLN A 22 -3.29 -7.78 10.11
N ALA A 23 -3.09 -6.48 10.24
CA ALA A 23 -1.77 -5.89 10.47
C ALA A 23 -1.17 -6.38 11.78
N VAL A 24 -1.93 -6.39 12.86
CA VAL A 24 -1.50 -6.89 14.17
C VAL A 24 -1.14 -8.37 14.11
N ALA A 25 -1.93 -9.18 13.43
CA ALA A 25 -1.65 -10.61 13.27
C ALA A 25 -0.38 -10.89 12.47
N LYS A 26 -0.03 -9.99 11.55
CA LYS A 26 1.19 -10.11 10.75
C LYS A 26 2.45 -9.74 11.53
N THR A 27 2.33 -8.88 12.51
CA THR A 27 3.40 -8.30 13.33
C THR A 27 4.31 -7.32 12.57
N ALA A 28 5.07 -6.54 13.31
CA ALA A 28 5.97 -5.52 12.73
C ALA A 28 7.00 -6.18 11.82
N GLY A 29 7.23 -5.60 10.65
CA GLY A 29 8.15 -6.11 9.64
C GLY A 29 7.62 -7.30 8.84
N GLY A 30 6.40 -7.76 9.12
CA GLY A 30 5.75 -8.79 8.33
C GLY A 30 5.13 -8.22 7.06
N GLN A 31 5.34 -8.90 5.94
CA GLN A 31 4.93 -8.40 4.63
C GLN A 31 3.70 -9.11 4.10
N PHE A 32 2.78 -8.31 3.55
CA PHE A 32 1.68 -8.80 2.74
C PHE A 32 2.08 -8.73 1.26
N THR A 33 1.87 -9.79 0.51
CA THR A 33 1.90 -9.71 -0.95
C THR A 33 0.52 -9.25 -1.40
N ILE A 34 0.42 -8.02 -1.88
CA ILE A 34 -0.86 -7.40 -2.22
C ILE A 34 -1.16 -7.41 -3.71
N GLY A 35 -0.18 -7.69 -4.54
CA GLY A 35 -0.34 -7.74 -5.98
C GLY A 35 0.89 -8.28 -6.67
N SER A 36 0.87 -8.21 -7.99
CA SER A 36 1.95 -8.70 -8.83
C SER A 36 2.02 -7.88 -10.11
N ILE A 37 3.22 -7.44 -10.46
CA ILE A 37 3.48 -6.66 -11.68
C ILE A 37 4.09 -7.61 -12.71
N PRO A 38 3.39 -7.91 -13.81
CA PRO A 38 3.92 -8.79 -14.84
C PRO A 38 5.13 -8.16 -15.55
N PRO A 39 5.93 -8.97 -16.29
CA PRO A 39 7.00 -8.42 -17.11
C PRO A 39 6.49 -7.32 -18.04
N GLY A 40 7.19 -6.19 -18.07
CA GLY A 40 6.79 -5.01 -18.83
C GLY A 40 5.68 -4.16 -18.20
N GLY A 41 5.09 -4.62 -17.09
CA GLY A 41 4.08 -3.85 -16.38
C GLY A 41 4.64 -2.57 -15.78
N ILE A 42 3.81 -1.53 -15.72
CA ILE A 42 4.19 -0.20 -15.23
C ILE A 42 3.29 0.18 -14.07
N VAL A 43 3.87 0.69 -12.98
CA VAL A 43 3.15 1.32 -11.88
C VAL A 43 3.56 2.78 -11.82
N ASN A 44 2.59 3.68 -11.88
CA ASN A 44 2.85 5.13 -11.88
C ASN A 44 2.17 5.90 -10.75
N ARG A 45 1.29 5.25 -10.00
CA ARG A 45 0.60 5.85 -8.84
C ARG A 45 0.40 4.80 -7.77
N CYS A 46 0.55 5.22 -6.52
CA CYS A 46 0.17 4.42 -5.36
C CYS A 46 -0.35 5.33 -4.25
N ALA A 47 -1.43 4.97 -3.62
CA ALA A 47 -2.04 5.77 -2.57
C ALA A 47 -2.64 4.91 -1.47
N VAL A 48 -2.77 5.46 -0.28
CA VAL A 48 -3.42 4.84 0.86
C VAL A 48 -4.57 5.71 1.33
N PHE A 49 -5.71 5.10 1.52
CA PHE A 49 -6.93 5.73 2.03
C PHE A 49 -7.32 5.08 3.34
N GLU A 50 -7.66 5.87 4.33
CA GLU A 50 -8.20 5.36 5.57
C GLU A 50 -9.72 5.23 5.46
N ASN A 51 -10.21 4.00 5.45
CA ASN A 51 -11.64 3.69 5.36
C ASN A 51 -12.30 3.60 6.73
N VAL A 52 -11.57 3.11 7.73
CA VAL A 52 -11.98 3.11 9.13
C VAL A 52 -10.88 3.74 9.96
N ASN A 53 -11.22 4.69 10.80
CA ASN A 53 -10.25 5.40 11.61
C ASN A 53 -9.42 4.46 12.46
N ALA A 54 -8.12 4.69 12.46
CA ALA A 54 -7.22 4.01 13.37
C ALA A 54 -7.48 4.49 14.80
N THR A 55 -7.58 3.55 15.72
CA THR A 55 -7.65 3.83 17.16
C THR A 55 -6.70 2.90 17.91
N GLY A 56 -6.33 3.29 19.09
CA GLY A 56 -5.42 2.54 19.95
C GLY A 56 -4.44 3.46 20.64
N THR A 57 -3.46 2.87 21.30
CA THR A 57 -2.47 3.60 22.11
C THR A 57 -1.15 3.84 21.37
N SER A 58 -0.93 3.19 20.22
CA SER A 58 0.27 3.39 19.42
C SER A 58 0.25 4.75 18.72
N ASN A 59 1.45 5.30 18.54
CA ASN A 59 1.68 6.52 17.78
C ASN A 59 2.91 6.40 16.88
N ASP A 60 3.30 5.18 16.55
CA ASP A 60 4.50 4.86 15.80
C ASP A 60 4.23 3.89 14.63
N VAL A 61 2.98 3.64 14.30
CA VAL A 61 2.63 2.68 13.24
C VAL A 61 2.76 3.33 11.88
N THR A 62 3.58 2.73 11.03
CA THR A 62 3.81 3.19 9.66
C THR A 62 3.53 2.08 8.66
N LEU A 63 3.30 2.49 7.42
CA LEU A 63 3.06 1.60 6.29
C LEU A 63 4.03 1.92 5.16
N ASP A 64 4.71 0.89 4.70
CA ASP A 64 5.53 0.91 3.49
C ASP A 64 4.84 0.12 2.39
N VAL A 65 4.97 0.57 1.16
CA VAL A 65 4.47 -0.15 -0.02
C VAL A 65 5.53 -0.10 -1.12
N GLY A 66 5.85 -1.24 -1.69
CA GLY A 66 6.85 -1.30 -2.75
C GLY A 66 7.07 -2.71 -3.26
N ILE A 67 8.24 -2.93 -3.84
CA ILE A 67 8.62 -4.17 -4.51
C ILE A 67 9.89 -4.80 -3.96
N THR A 68 10.62 -4.10 -3.12
CA THR A 68 11.90 -4.58 -2.56
C THR A 68 11.63 -5.38 -1.29
N GLY A 69 11.95 -6.68 -1.32
CA GLY A 69 11.59 -7.58 -0.23
C GLY A 69 12.25 -7.29 1.12
N ALA A 70 13.42 -6.64 1.13
CA ALA A 70 14.10 -6.28 2.39
C ALA A 70 13.46 -5.05 3.06
N ASP A 71 12.98 -4.12 2.24
CA ASP A 71 12.35 -2.87 2.68
C ASP A 71 11.49 -2.35 1.52
N PRO A 72 10.19 -2.61 1.53
CA PRO A 72 9.33 -2.29 0.40
C PRO A 72 8.85 -0.83 0.43
N ASP A 73 9.76 0.11 0.37
CA ASP A 73 9.50 1.55 0.44
C ASP A 73 9.49 2.26 -0.92
N ASP A 74 9.51 1.50 -2.01
CA ASP A 74 9.65 2.07 -3.36
C ASP A 74 8.52 3.01 -3.74
N PHE A 75 7.30 2.73 -3.30
CA PHE A 75 6.10 3.48 -3.67
C PHE A 75 5.65 4.41 -2.55
N ILE A 76 5.59 3.91 -1.34
CA ILE A 76 5.22 4.64 -0.13
C ILE A 76 6.23 4.28 0.96
N ASP A 77 6.80 5.29 1.58
CA ASP A 77 7.85 5.17 2.58
C ASP A 77 7.36 5.72 3.91
N ALA A 78 7.31 4.87 4.92
CA ALA A 78 7.03 5.20 6.31
C ALA A 78 5.81 6.12 6.51
N LEU A 79 4.72 5.84 5.80
CA LEU A 79 3.48 6.61 5.95
C LEU A 79 2.92 6.38 7.36
N ASP A 80 2.79 7.45 8.13
CA ASP A 80 2.16 7.42 9.44
C ASP A 80 0.66 7.14 9.28
N ILE A 81 0.21 5.93 9.65
CA ILE A 81 -1.17 5.51 9.46
C ILE A 81 -2.01 5.63 10.72
N ASP A 82 -1.41 5.78 11.89
CA ASP A 82 -2.16 5.98 13.14
C ASP A 82 -2.52 7.46 13.35
N GLY A 83 -1.88 8.36 12.64
CA GLY A 83 -2.20 9.78 12.60
C GLY A 83 -3.15 10.19 11.48
N LEU A 84 -3.59 9.27 10.62
CA LEU A 84 -4.47 9.59 9.50
C LEU A 84 -5.89 9.91 9.96
N THR A 85 -6.55 10.73 9.16
CA THR A 85 -7.97 11.03 9.35
C THR A 85 -8.77 10.27 8.28
N LYS A 86 -9.88 9.68 8.69
CA LYS A 86 -10.80 9.01 7.76
C LYS A 86 -11.11 9.90 6.56
N ALA A 87 -11.09 9.30 5.38
CA ALA A 87 -11.26 9.95 4.09
C ALA A 87 -10.12 10.92 3.72
N ALA A 88 -9.07 11.01 4.52
CA ALA A 88 -7.88 11.72 4.08
C ALA A 88 -7.19 10.92 2.96
N PHE A 89 -6.93 11.60 1.88
CA PHE A 89 -6.05 11.09 0.84
C PHE A 89 -4.61 11.31 1.30
N ASN A 90 -3.92 10.24 1.56
CA ASN A 90 -2.53 10.35 1.97
C ASN A 90 -1.61 9.82 0.91
N THR A 91 -1.01 10.72 0.26
CA THR A 91 0.15 10.66 -0.60
C THR A 91 0.20 9.53 -1.61
N GLY A 92 0.86 9.74 -2.63
CA GLY A 92 1.26 8.73 -3.53
C GLY A 92 0.81 8.94 -4.95
N ASP A 93 0.53 10.15 -5.34
CA ASP A 93 0.41 10.43 -6.76
C ASP A 93 1.75 10.28 -7.47
N VAL A 94 2.84 10.29 -6.71
CA VAL A 94 4.19 10.07 -7.23
C VAL A 94 4.86 9.02 -6.36
N LEU A 95 5.49 8.04 -6.97
CA LEU A 95 6.22 7.00 -6.25
C LEU A 95 7.47 7.60 -5.62
N VAL A 96 7.60 7.48 -4.29
CA VAL A 96 8.59 8.27 -3.54
C VAL A 96 10.03 7.89 -3.85
N ASN A 97 10.34 6.61 -4.00
CA ASN A 97 11.71 6.13 -4.18
C ASN A 97 11.98 5.59 -5.59
N THR A 98 11.28 6.13 -6.58
CA THR A 98 11.58 5.84 -7.99
C THR A 98 12.06 7.12 -8.68
N ALA A 99 13.22 7.06 -9.31
CA ALA A 99 13.85 8.25 -9.89
C ALA A 99 13.01 8.92 -10.99
N ALA A 100 12.18 8.15 -11.70
CA ALA A 100 11.34 8.66 -12.79
C ALA A 100 9.89 8.92 -12.36
N GLY A 101 9.53 8.68 -11.09
CA GLY A 101 8.16 8.76 -10.63
C GLY A 101 7.26 7.62 -11.11
N TYR A 102 7.82 6.60 -11.70
CA TYR A 102 7.13 5.37 -12.10
C TYR A 102 8.09 4.18 -12.04
N TYR A 103 7.53 2.99 -11.96
CA TYR A 103 8.28 1.73 -11.98
C TYR A 103 7.90 0.91 -13.20
N ILE A 104 8.89 0.33 -13.87
CA ILE A 104 8.68 -0.63 -14.96
C ILE A 104 9.33 -1.95 -14.55
N ASN A 105 8.57 -3.05 -14.62
CA ASN A 105 9.15 -4.37 -14.42
C ASN A 105 9.93 -4.81 -15.69
N ASN A 106 11.21 -4.57 -15.69
CA ASN A 106 12.12 -4.95 -16.78
C ASN A 106 12.64 -6.39 -16.66
N THR A 107 12.12 -7.18 -15.73
CA THR A 107 12.55 -8.56 -15.54
C THR A 107 11.69 -9.52 -16.38
N ALA A 108 12.15 -10.74 -16.50
CA ALA A 108 11.42 -11.80 -17.20
C ALA A 108 10.32 -12.45 -16.36
N SER A 109 10.23 -12.10 -15.09
CA SER A 109 9.28 -12.68 -14.12
C SER A 109 8.40 -11.62 -13.51
N ALA A 110 7.24 -12.04 -13.01
CA ALA A 110 6.38 -11.15 -12.24
C ALA A 110 7.08 -10.71 -10.95
N VAL A 111 6.87 -9.45 -10.57
CA VAL A 111 7.41 -8.85 -9.34
C VAL A 111 6.26 -8.61 -8.37
N PRO A 112 6.34 -9.14 -7.14
CA PRO A 112 5.28 -8.92 -6.15
C PRO A 112 5.24 -7.46 -5.69
N VAL A 113 4.03 -6.97 -5.46
CA VAL A 113 3.81 -5.71 -4.73
C VAL A 113 3.60 -6.07 -3.26
N LEU A 114 4.34 -5.43 -2.39
CA LEU A 114 4.41 -5.73 -0.96
C LEU A 114 3.91 -4.56 -0.14
N ALA A 115 3.24 -4.85 0.96
CA ALA A 115 2.90 -3.88 1.99
C ALA A 115 3.45 -4.36 3.34
N GLU A 116 4.06 -3.47 4.09
CA GLU A 116 4.68 -3.77 5.37
C GLU A 116 4.26 -2.75 6.41
N PHE A 117 3.72 -3.23 7.53
CA PHE A 117 3.38 -2.40 8.67
C PHE A 117 4.51 -2.50 9.69
N ASN A 118 4.92 -1.38 10.24
CA ASN A 118 5.98 -1.29 11.25
C ASN A 118 5.49 -0.51 12.48
N GLY A 119 6.21 -0.63 13.57
CA GLY A 119 5.88 0.02 14.82
C GLY A 119 5.27 -0.93 15.85
N THR A 120 4.53 -0.38 16.80
CA THR A 120 3.93 -1.17 17.89
C THR A 120 2.59 -1.77 17.43
N LEU A 121 2.65 -2.94 16.84
CA LEU A 121 1.50 -3.68 16.31
C LEU A 121 0.95 -4.65 17.33
N THR A 122 0.23 -4.12 18.30
CA THR A 122 -0.48 -4.90 19.32
C THR A 122 -1.97 -4.60 19.26
N ALA A 123 -2.80 -5.49 19.79
CA ALA A 123 -4.26 -5.28 19.78
C ALA A 123 -4.68 -4.02 20.54
N ALA A 124 -3.96 -3.65 21.61
CA ALA A 124 -4.20 -2.42 22.33
C ALA A 124 -3.62 -1.20 21.61
N GLY A 125 -2.49 -1.36 20.95
CA GLY A 125 -1.80 -0.29 20.22
C GLY A 125 -2.52 0.12 18.95
N LEU A 126 -3.06 -0.84 18.21
CA LEU A 126 -3.80 -0.63 16.98
C LEU A 126 -5.12 -1.42 17.05
N ALA A 127 -6.09 -0.86 17.75
CA ALA A 127 -7.33 -1.55 18.08
C ALA A 127 -8.32 -1.60 16.90
N THR A 128 -8.42 -0.51 16.14
CA THR A 128 -9.25 -0.43 14.96
C THR A 128 -8.49 0.25 13.83
N GLY A 129 -8.97 0.07 12.62
CA GLY A 129 -8.45 0.69 11.42
C GLY A 129 -8.68 -0.18 10.21
N GLU A 130 -8.80 0.46 9.08
CA GLU A 130 -8.89 -0.21 7.79
C GLU A 130 -8.37 0.72 6.72
N TRP A 131 -7.43 0.23 5.93
CA TRP A 131 -6.77 1.00 4.88
C TRP A 131 -6.99 0.33 3.54
N VAL A 132 -7.28 1.15 2.54
CA VAL A 132 -7.28 0.74 1.14
C VAL A 132 -5.97 1.22 0.54
N ILE A 133 -5.16 0.27 0.09
CA ILE A 133 -3.94 0.54 -0.67
C ILE A 133 -4.30 0.37 -2.14
N ALA A 134 -4.17 1.43 -2.91
CA ALA A 134 -4.53 1.43 -4.31
C ALA A 134 -3.34 1.83 -5.17
N TRP A 135 -3.20 1.22 -6.34
CA TRP A 135 -2.16 1.58 -7.30
C TRP A 135 -2.68 1.50 -8.72
N ASN A 136 -2.05 2.26 -9.59
CA ASN A 136 -2.35 2.22 -11.01
C ASN A 136 -1.27 1.41 -11.72
N GLN A 137 -1.71 0.30 -12.31
CA GLN A 137 -0.84 -0.62 -13.02
C GLN A 137 -1.33 -0.81 -14.44
N MET A 138 -0.42 -0.64 -15.39
CA MET A 138 -0.68 -0.80 -16.81
C MET A 138 0.13 -1.96 -17.36
N SER A 139 -0.44 -2.73 -18.26
CA SER A 139 0.29 -3.74 -19.01
C SER A 139 0.86 -3.15 -20.31
N PRO A 140 1.87 -3.78 -20.92
CA PRO A 140 2.40 -3.32 -22.21
C PRO A 140 1.34 -3.19 -23.31
N SER A 141 0.34 -4.08 -23.31
CA SER A 141 -0.74 -4.05 -24.29
C SER A 141 -1.64 -2.83 -24.16
N GLN A 142 -1.70 -2.21 -22.98
CA GLN A 142 -2.48 -1.00 -22.74
C GLN A 142 -1.76 0.27 -23.21
N LEU A 143 -0.47 0.17 -23.48
CA LEU A 143 0.35 1.29 -23.93
C LEU A 143 0.48 1.37 -25.46
N ALA A 144 -0.01 0.34 -26.13
CA ALA A 144 0.09 0.23 -27.59
C ALA A 144 -0.95 1.14 -28.29
#